data_6f06ddea38d9f40373b61c49547ca5ad
#
_entry.id   6f06ddea38d9f40373b61c49547ca5ad
#
_cell.length_a   1.000
_cell.length_b   1.000
_cell.length_c   1.000
_cell.angle_alpha   90.00
_cell.angle_beta   90.00
_cell.angle_gamma   90.00
#
_symmetry.space_group_name_H-M   'P 1'
#
loop_
_entity.id
_entity.type
_entity.pdbx_description
1 polymer ?
#
loop_
_entity_poly.entity_id
_entity_poly.type
_entity_poly.pdbx_seq_one_letter_code
_entity_poly.pdbx_strand_id
1 'polypeptide(L)'
;MNPRDSSPISEISEQELVRRKDFLEFGDADVSNLAEINELAQRYADAVIEDFYKHLLSFEETRSFFHDPHVLQRVKNAQQEYFLRLTQGKYDLAYAENRLGIGAIHERIDLPIKSYLGMYNFYLRAVSNRLSEAYQDQPERGRVIFLSLMKLTFLDIGLAIDTYINSRERTIREQQEAIQELPTPVLPFREGMLLVPIIGLIDTQRARLLTEQLLGAVRDNRAKVVVMDITGVQAIDSKVANHMVQTVEAARLMGAIVIVAGVSPEIAQTMVTLGIDLGRMTTVGDLRSGIERAEEILGYTVTRTRSKTSAGQ
;
A
#
# COMPACT_ATOMS: atom_id res chain seq x y z
N MET A 1 20.48 14.56 -1.47
CA MET A 1 19.13 14.86 -2.00
C MET A 1 19.08 14.24 -3.40
N ASN A 2 18.48 13.09 -3.52
CA ASN A 2 18.52 12.26 -4.74
C ASN A 2 17.35 12.69 -5.66
N PRO A 3 17.56 13.06 -6.93
CA PRO A 3 16.53 13.62 -7.81
C PRO A 3 15.56 12.57 -8.41
N ARG A 4 15.44 11.38 -7.81
CA ARG A 4 14.63 10.27 -8.35
C ARG A 4 13.30 10.01 -7.63
N ASP A 5 12.88 10.87 -6.70
CA ASP A 5 11.65 10.66 -5.91
C ASP A 5 10.56 11.71 -6.19
N SER A 6 10.38 12.06 -7.46
CA SER A 6 9.14 12.72 -7.87
C SER A 6 8.07 11.65 -8.12
N SER A 7 7.44 11.18 -7.02
CA SER A 7 6.16 10.46 -7.13
C SER A 7 5.20 11.32 -7.95
N PRO A 8 4.51 10.80 -8.97
CA PRO A 8 3.50 11.56 -9.66
C PRO A 8 2.46 12.00 -8.62
N ILE A 9 2.37 13.33 -8.41
CA ILE A 9 1.27 13.94 -7.68
C ILE A 9 0.01 13.44 -8.38
N SER A 10 -0.98 13.00 -7.63
CA SER A 10 -2.26 12.57 -8.17
C SER A 10 -2.77 13.67 -9.11
N GLU A 11 -2.79 13.39 -10.42
CA GLU A 11 -3.25 14.36 -11.41
C GLU A 11 -4.76 14.47 -11.30
N ILE A 12 -5.25 15.68 -11.08
CA ILE A 12 -6.68 15.98 -11.15
C ILE A 12 -6.99 16.56 -12.53
N SER A 13 -8.06 16.07 -13.18
CA SER A 13 -8.52 16.65 -14.43
C SER A 13 -9.42 17.86 -14.18
N GLU A 14 -9.51 18.76 -15.16
CA GLU A 14 -10.46 19.89 -15.10
C GLU A 14 -11.90 19.43 -14.89
N GLN A 15 -12.31 18.33 -15.54
CA GLN A 15 -13.65 17.77 -15.39
C GLN A 15 -13.91 17.30 -13.96
N GLU A 16 -12.94 16.69 -13.31
CA GLU A 16 -13.06 16.24 -11.94
C GLU A 16 -13.12 17.44 -10.97
N LEU A 17 -12.31 18.45 -11.20
CA LEU A 17 -12.37 19.69 -10.40
C LEU A 17 -13.73 20.37 -10.51
N VAL A 18 -14.29 20.45 -11.72
CA VAL A 18 -15.64 21.00 -11.94
C VAL A 18 -16.68 20.20 -11.18
N ARG A 19 -16.67 18.85 -11.28
CA ARG A 19 -17.61 17.97 -10.55
C ARG A 19 -17.56 18.20 -9.03
N ARG A 20 -16.36 18.36 -8.46
CA ARG A 20 -16.18 18.59 -7.03
C ARG A 20 -16.75 19.94 -6.61
N LYS A 21 -16.54 20.97 -7.42
CA LYS A 21 -17.13 22.30 -7.19
C LYS A 21 -18.65 22.24 -7.26
N ASP A 22 -19.20 21.60 -8.28
CA ASP A 22 -20.65 21.44 -8.45
C ASP A 22 -21.27 20.67 -7.27
N PHE A 23 -20.62 19.59 -6.82
CA PHE A 23 -21.07 18.82 -5.67
C PHE A 23 -21.10 19.63 -4.37
N LEU A 24 -20.17 20.57 -4.22
CA LEU A 24 -20.11 21.50 -3.08
C LEU A 24 -20.96 22.76 -3.29
N GLU A 25 -21.64 22.87 -4.43
CA GLU A 25 -22.35 24.09 -4.84
C GLU A 25 -21.45 25.35 -4.80
N PHE A 26 -20.15 25.17 -5.16
CA PHE A 26 -19.16 26.25 -5.17
C PHE A 26 -19.12 26.89 -6.55
N GLY A 27 -19.67 28.10 -6.65
CA GLY A 27 -19.81 28.84 -7.92
C GLY A 27 -19.27 30.26 -7.86
N ASP A 28 -19.60 31.05 -8.92
CA ASP A 28 -19.10 32.41 -9.08
C ASP A 28 -19.50 33.36 -7.93
N ALA A 29 -20.64 33.11 -7.30
CA ALA A 29 -21.07 33.88 -6.12
C ALA A 29 -20.10 33.64 -4.94
N ASP A 30 -19.65 32.39 -4.75
CA ASP A 30 -18.68 32.06 -3.70
C ASP A 30 -17.32 32.67 -4.00
N VAL A 31 -16.86 32.62 -5.26
CA VAL A 31 -15.63 33.27 -5.72
C VAL A 31 -15.67 34.78 -5.41
N SER A 32 -16.79 35.47 -5.72
CA SER A 32 -16.98 36.89 -5.44
C SER A 32 -16.98 37.18 -3.95
N ASN A 33 -17.68 36.36 -3.15
CA ASN A 33 -17.73 36.48 -1.70
C ASN A 33 -16.34 36.38 -1.05
N LEU A 34 -15.51 35.44 -1.51
CA LEU A 34 -14.16 35.26 -0.99
C LEU A 34 -13.21 36.37 -1.44
N ALA A 35 -13.36 36.89 -2.68
CA ALA A 35 -12.57 38.01 -3.17
C ALA A 35 -12.84 39.31 -2.38
N GLU A 36 -14.09 39.53 -1.92
CA GLU A 36 -14.48 40.69 -1.11
C GLU A 36 -13.66 40.82 0.17
N ILE A 37 -13.29 39.70 0.79
CA ILE A 37 -12.54 39.71 2.05
C ILE A 37 -11.02 39.61 1.87
N ASN A 38 -10.51 39.78 0.65
CA ASN A 38 -9.06 39.66 0.41
C ASN A 38 -8.25 40.71 1.19
N GLU A 39 -8.70 41.98 1.25
CA GLU A 39 -8.03 43.00 2.05
C GLU A 39 -8.07 42.70 3.56
N LEU A 40 -9.17 42.14 4.03
CA LEU A 40 -9.32 41.70 5.42
C LEU A 40 -8.34 40.55 5.72
N ALA A 41 -8.25 39.59 4.81
CA ALA A 41 -7.32 38.46 4.93
C ALA A 41 -5.86 38.94 4.97
N GLN A 42 -5.47 39.89 4.10
CA GLN A 42 -4.13 40.49 4.10
C GLN A 42 -3.80 41.17 5.43
N ARG A 43 -4.77 41.96 5.96
CA ARG A 43 -4.58 42.68 7.24
C ARG A 43 -4.33 41.73 8.42
N TYR A 44 -4.98 40.59 8.45
CA TYR A 44 -4.94 39.70 9.60
C TYR A 44 -4.07 38.43 9.38
N ALA A 45 -3.45 38.23 8.20
CA ALA A 45 -2.69 37.06 7.88
C ALA A 45 -1.62 36.76 8.92
N ASP A 46 -0.78 37.73 9.28
CA ASP A 46 0.31 37.53 10.25
C ASP A 46 -0.22 37.10 11.61
N ALA A 47 -1.27 37.75 12.12
CA ALA A 47 -1.84 37.39 13.41
C ALA A 47 -2.47 35.99 13.39
N VAL A 48 -3.18 35.66 12.33
CA VAL A 48 -3.78 34.30 12.18
C VAL A 48 -2.71 33.22 12.12
N ILE A 49 -1.62 33.47 11.39
CA ILE A 49 -0.51 32.50 11.26
C ILE A 49 0.25 32.37 12.60
N GLU A 50 0.52 33.46 13.31
CA GLU A 50 1.17 33.37 14.62
C GLU A 50 0.32 32.60 15.63
N ASP A 51 -0.98 32.90 15.72
CA ASP A 51 -1.90 32.17 16.61
C ASP A 51 -2.02 30.69 16.22
N PHE A 52 -2.01 30.38 14.91
CA PHE A 52 -2.02 29.03 14.39
C PHE A 52 -0.79 28.23 14.87
N TYR A 53 0.42 28.77 14.67
CA TYR A 53 1.64 28.07 15.09
C TYR A 53 1.78 28.03 16.61
N LYS A 54 1.33 29.03 17.33
CA LYS A 54 1.27 28.99 18.80
C LYS A 54 0.40 27.84 19.28
N HIS A 55 -0.77 27.66 18.66
CA HIS A 55 -1.65 26.52 18.95
C HIS A 55 -1.02 25.19 18.58
N LEU A 56 -0.49 25.06 17.37
CA LEU A 56 0.13 23.85 16.84
C LEU A 56 1.33 23.41 17.70
N LEU A 57 2.19 24.34 18.12
CA LEU A 57 3.35 24.06 18.96
C LEU A 57 3.02 23.77 20.44
N SER A 58 1.76 23.99 20.87
CA SER A 58 1.32 23.61 22.21
C SER A 58 1.13 22.10 22.39
N PHE A 59 1.03 21.33 21.29
CA PHE A 59 0.92 19.87 21.30
C PHE A 59 2.27 19.22 20.99
N GLU A 60 2.66 18.23 21.78
CA GLU A 60 3.93 17.51 21.59
C GLU A 60 4.00 16.79 20.24
N GLU A 61 2.90 16.16 19.82
CA GLU A 61 2.79 15.45 18.55
C GLU A 61 3.15 16.34 17.34
N THR A 62 2.68 17.58 17.33
CA THR A 62 2.93 18.51 16.20
C THR A 62 4.20 19.33 16.38
N ARG A 63 4.61 19.60 17.62
CA ARG A 63 5.88 20.29 17.92
C ARG A 63 7.08 19.51 17.41
N SER A 64 7.02 18.18 17.42
CA SER A 64 8.10 17.30 16.96
C SER A 64 8.50 17.50 15.49
N PHE A 65 7.63 18.09 14.66
CA PHE A 65 7.97 18.41 13.27
C PHE A 65 8.84 19.67 13.11
N PHE A 66 9.00 20.48 14.16
CA PHE A 66 9.60 21.81 14.09
C PHE A 66 10.82 21.94 15.03
N HIS A 67 11.80 21.04 14.88
CA HIS A 67 13.05 21.11 15.67
C HIS A 67 14.00 22.23 15.22
N ASP A 68 13.92 22.61 13.92
CA ASP A 68 14.77 23.66 13.34
C ASP A 68 13.96 24.96 13.18
N PRO A 69 14.40 26.07 13.83
CA PRO A 69 13.73 27.38 13.68
C PRO A 69 13.67 27.89 12.24
N HIS A 70 14.65 27.55 11.39
CA HIS A 70 14.61 27.93 9.98
C HIS A 70 13.52 27.19 9.20
N VAL A 71 13.26 25.92 9.55
CA VAL A 71 12.13 25.17 8.99
C VAL A 71 10.83 25.82 9.41
N LEU A 72 10.67 26.13 10.70
CA LEU A 72 9.46 26.78 11.21
C LEU A 72 9.16 28.10 10.48
N GLN A 73 10.16 28.96 10.30
CA GLN A 73 9.96 30.24 9.60
C GLN A 73 9.56 30.04 8.13
N ARG A 74 10.20 29.09 7.45
CA ARG A 74 9.86 28.77 6.05
C ARG A 74 8.43 28.28 5.91
N VAL A 75 7.98 27.39 6.80
CA VAL A 75 6.61 26.86 6.73
C VAL A 75 5.58 27.91 7.14
N LYS A 76 5.89 28.83 8.07
CA LYS A 76 5.03 29.98 8.38
C LYS A 76 4.81 30.85 7.15
N ASN A 77 5.86 31.15 6.39
CA ASN A 77 5.75 31.95 5.17
C ASN A 77 4.91 31.22 4.10
N ALA A 78 5.12 29.92 3.90
CA ALA A 78 4.33 29.12 2.97
C ALA A 78 2.85 29.05 3.40
N GLN A 79 2.59 28.96 4.71
CA GLN A 79 1.25 28.94 5.26
C GLN A 79 0.53 30.28 5.12
N GLN A 80 1.24 31.38 5.25
CA GLN A 80 0.71 32.71 4.99
C GLN A 80 0.29 32.87 3.53
N GLU A 81 1.14 32.41 2.59
CA GLU A 81 0.80 32.40 1.17
C GLU A 81 -0.44 31.53 0.89
N TYR A 82 -0.49 30.33 1.50
CA TYR A 82 -1.66 29.46 1.43
C TYR A 82 -2.93 30.19 1.90
N PHE A 83 -2.88 30.84 3.07
CA PHE A 83 -4.01 31.55 3.66
C PHE A 83 -4.51 32.67 2.75
N LEU A 84 -3.60 33.45 2.18
CA LEU A 84 -3.95 34.54 1.26
C LEU A 84 -4.59 34.02 -0.03
N ARG A 85 -4.15 32.87 -0.54
CA ARG A 85 -4.74 32.24 -1.73
C ARG A 85 -6.21 31.83 -1.54
N LEU A 86 -6.66 31.62 -0.31
CA LEU A 86 -8.07 31.32 -0.04
C LEU A 86 -9.04 32.44 -0.46
N THR A 87 -8.54 33.67 -0.62
CA THR A 87 -9.35 34.86 -0.94
C THR A 87 -9.00 35.53 -2.26
N GLN A 88 -8.11 34.93 -3.06
CA GLN A 88 -7.65 35.51 -4.34
C GLN A 88 -8.63 35.29 -5.50
N GLY A 89 -9.68 34.48 -5.33
CA GLY A 89 -10.69 34.27 -6.37
C GLY A 89 -10.24 33.39 -7.54
N LYS A 90 -9.12 32.71 -7.43
CA LYS A 90 -8.58 31.83 -8.47
C LYS A 90 -8.53 30.37 -7.97
N TYR A 91 -9.54 29.61 -8.31
CA TYR A 91 -9.68 28.22 -7.88
C TYR A 91 -9.71 27.29 -9.10
N ASP A 92 -8.70 27.43 -9.93
CA ASP A 92 -8.46 26.69 -11.16
C ASP A 92 -7.67 25.38 -10.91
N LEU A 93 -7.25 24.73 -11.99
CA LEU A 93 -6.48 23.50 -11.92
C LEU A 93 -5.16 23.70 -11.15
N ALA A 94 -4.46 24.82 -11.38
CA ALA A 94 -3.22 25.13 -10.69
C ALA A 94 -3.42 25.31 -9.16
N TYR A 95 -4.58 25.82 -8.75
CA TYR A 95 -4.97 25.86 -7.34
C TYR A 95 -5.12 24.43 -6.78
N ALA A 96 -5.87 23.57 -7.48
CA ALA A 96 -6.10 22.20 -7.04
C ALA A 96 -4.80 21.39 -6.96
N GLU A 97 -3.93 21.50 -7.96
CA GLU A 97 -2.60 20.84 -7.98
C GLU A 97 -1.73 21.30 -6.79
N ASN A 98 -1.77 22.59 -6.46
CA ASN A 98 -1.09 23.10 -5.27
C ASN A 98 -1.62 22.44 -3.98
N ARG A 99 -2.96 22.25 -3.85
CA ARG A 99 -3.57 21.57 -2.68
C ARG A 99 -3.20 20.11 -2.59
N LEU A 100 -3.17 19.39 -3.72
CA LEU A 100 -2.66 18.03 -3.80
C LEU A 100 -1.18 17.96 -3.37
N GLY A 101 -0.35 18.91 -3.84
CA GLY A 101 1.05 19.01 -3.45
C GLY A 101 1.24 19.23 -1.94
N ILE A 102 0.40 20.07 -1.32
CA ILE A 102 0.40 20.26 0.14
C ILE A 102 0.00 18.97 0.85
N GLY A 103 -1.03 18.28 0.39
CA GLY A 103 -1.42 16.97 0.92
C GLY A 103 -0.29 15.95 0.87
N ALA A 104 0.44 15.89 -0.26
CA ALA A 104 1.59 15.00 -0.43
C ALA A 104 2.77 15.33 0.51
N ILE A 105 3.00 16.61 0.80
CA ILE A 105 4.02 17.02 1.78
C ILE A 105 3.63 16.54 3.18
N HIS A 106 2.38 16.73 3.59
CA HIS A 106 1.90 16.33 4.90
C HIS A 106 1.87 14.81 5.07
N GLU A 107 1.51 14.07 4.03
CA GLU A 107 1.59 12.61 4.01
C GLU A 107 3.03 12.12 4.14
N ARG A 108 3.97 12.71 3.41
CA ARG A 108 5.39 12.33 3.44
C ARG A 108 6.04 12.50 4.81
N ILE A 109 5.62 13.50 5.57
CA ILE A 109 6.10 13.72 6.95
C ILE A 109 5.30 12.93 7.98
N ASP A 110 4.39 12.05 7.53
CA ASP A 110 3.51 11.22 8.37
C ASP A 110 2.67 12.05 9.36
N LEU A 111 2.20 13.23 8.91
CA LEU A 111 1.30 14.04 9.72
C LEU A 111 -0.05 13.32 9.87
N PRO A 112 -0.53 13.04 11.09
CA PRO A 112 -1.81 12.36 11.26
C PRO A 112 -2.97 13.18 10.66
N ILE A 113 -3.87 12.51 9.91
CA ILE A 113 -5.05 13.17 9.30
C ILE A 113 -5.88 13.92 10.35
N LYS A 114 -6.00 13.38 11.59
CA LYS A 114 -6.68 14.06 12.71
C LYS A 114 -6.10 15.45 13.00
N SER A 115 -4.78 15.58 12.95
CA SER A 115 -4.07 16.85 13.19
C SER A 115 -4.28 17.80 12.02
N TYR A 116 -4.17 17.30 10.79
CA TYR A 116 -4.44 18.07 9.58
C TYR A 116 -5.86 18.67 9.58
N LEU A 117 -6.89 17.86 9.85
CA LEU A 117 -8.28 18.31 9.94
C LEU A 117 -8.52 19.28 11.12
N GLY A 118 -7.88 19.01 12.27
CA GLY A 118 -7.98 19.88 13.45
C GLY A 118 -7.50 21.29 13.17
N MET A 119 -6.49 21.45 12.32
CA MET A 119 -5.96 22.76 11.95
C MET A 119 -6.91 23.57 11.04
N TYR A 120 -7.69 22.92 10.18
CA TYR A 120 -8.74 23.60 9.43
C TYR A 120 -9.83 24.18 10.36
N ASN A 121 -10.20 23.44 11.41
CA ASN A 121 -11.11 23.99 12.42
C ASN A 121 -10.56 25.25 13.07
N PHE A 122 -9.23 25.30 13.33
CA PHE A 122 -8.60 26.53 13.84
C PHE A 122 -8.75 27.71 12.87
N TYR A 123 -8.47 27.51 11.58
CA TYR A 123 -8.63 28.53 10.56
C TYR A 123 -10.06 29.03 10.45
N LEU A 124 -11.02 28.11 10.34
CA LEU A 124 -12.44 28.47 10.23
C LEU A 124 -12.90 29.30 11.41
N ARG A 125 -12.48 28.94 12.63
CA ARG A 125 -12.77 29.71 13.84
C ARG A 125 -12.13 31.10 13.82
N ALA A 126 -10.84 31.18 13.45
CA ALA A 126 -10.11 32.44 13.40
C ALA A 126 -10.73 33.39 12.40
N VAL A 127 -11.10 32.92 11.21
CA VAL A 127 -11.77 33.74 10.18
C VAL A 127 -13.20 34.10 10.57
N SER A 128 -13.96 33.15 11.16
CA SER A 128 -15.33 33.46 11.65
C SER A 128 -15.35 34.62 12.65
N ASN A 129 -14.42 34.64 13.61
CA ASN A 129 -14.32 35.72 14.58
C ASN A 129 -14.06 37.07 13.88
N ARG A 130 -13.12 37.12 12.93
CA ARG A 130 -12.78 38.34 12.19
C ARG A 130 -13.92 38.81 11.29
N LEU A 131 -14.64 37.90 10.66
CA LEU A 131 -15.84 38.24 9.87
C LEU A 131 -16.94 38.80 10.75
N SER A 132 -17.18 38.21 11.94
CA SER A 132 -18.16 38.70 12.89
C SER A 132 -17.85 40.14 13.36
N GLU A 133 -16.58 40.48 13.58
CA GLU A 133 -16.12 41.80 13.93
C GLU A 133 -16.27 42.79 12.74
N ALA A 134 -15.82 42.36 11.54
CA ALA A 134 -15.82 43.23 10.36
C ALA A 134 -17.23 43.54 9.79
N TYR A 135 -18.13 42.55 9.95
CA TYR A 135 -19.50 42.62 9.42
C TYR A 135 -20.56 42.72 10.53
N GLN A 136 -20.22 43.35 11.70
CA GLN A 136 -21.14 43.46 12.82
C GLN A 136 -22.46 44.19 12.43
N ASP A 137 -22.38 45.12 11.48
CA ASP A 137 -23.55 45.86 10.97
C ASP A 137 -24.28 45.12 9.84
N GLN A 138 -23.71 44.09 9.30
CA GLN A 138 -24.24 43.26 8.22
C GLN A 138 -23.99 41.74 8.49
N PRO A 139 -24.54 41.20 9.58
CA PRO A 139 -24.21 39.84 10.04
C PRO A 139 -24.58 38.77 9.01
N GLU A 140 -25.65 38.99 8.25
CA GLU A 140 -26.06 38.07 7.20
C GLU A 140 -25.02 38.00 6.05
N ARG A 141 -24.40 39.15 5.70
CA ARG A 141 -23.33 39.18 4.71
C ARG A 141 -22.10 38.42 5.20
N GLY A 142 -21.68 38.63 6.45
CA GLY A 142 -20.59 37.86 7.06
C GLY A 142 -20.85 36.35 7.08
N ARG A 143 -22.10 35.95 7.34
CA ARG A 143 -22.53 34.55 7.31
C ARG A 143 -22.41 33.94 5.91
N VAL A 144 -22.87 34.64 4.88
CA VAL A 144 -22.78 34.19 3.47
C VAL A 144 -21.32 33.98 3.06
N ILE A 145 -20.44 34.93 3.38
CA ILE A 145 -19.01 34.85 3.08
C ILE A 145 -18.39 33.64 3.82
N PHE A 146 -18.74 33.44 5.08
CA PHE A 146 -18.24 32.30 5.85
C PHE A 146 -18.67 30.96 5.24
N LEU A 147 -19.91 30.84 4.74
CA LEU A 147 -20.37 29.62 4.05
C LEU A 147 -19.58 29.37 2.76
N SER A 148 -19.23 30.42 2.00
CA SER A 148 -18.36 30.28 0.82
C SER A 148 -16.96 29.80 1.20
N LEU A 149 -16.40 30.30 2.31
CA LEU A 149 -15.13 29.81 2.84
C LEU A 149 -15.20 28.33 3.28
N MET A 150 -16.30 27.94 3.92
CA MET A 150 -16.51 26.52 4.27
C MET A 150 -16.50 25.62 3.05
N LYS A 151 -17.23 25.97 1.99
CA LYS A 151 -17.25 25.18 0.74
C LYS A 151 -15.84 25.03 0.16
N LEU A 152 -15.06 26.13 0.09
CA LEU A 152 -13.67 26.06 -0.38
C LEU A 152 -12.80 25.19 0.53
N THR A 153 -12.96 25.32 1.85
CA THR A 153 -12.24 24.50 2.82
C THR A 153 -12.52 23.00 2.64
N PHE A 154 -13.77 22.62 2.38
CA PHE A 154 -14.13 21.25 2.10
C PHE A 154 -13.54 20.74 0.77
N LEU A 155 -13.44 21.60 -0.24
CA LEU A 155 -12.72 21.27 -1.48
C LEU A 155 -11.25 20.99 -1.20
N ASP A 156 -10.57 21.84 -0.44
CA ASP A 156 -9.16 21.70 -0.07
C ASP A 156 -8.91 20.44 0.77
N ILE A 157 -9.77 20.17 1.74
CA ILE A 157 -9.73 18.96 2.57
C ILE A 157 -9.88 17.71 1.69
N GLY A 158 -10.86 17.71 0.79
CA GLY A 158 -11.09 16.58 -0.12
C GLY A 158 -9.87 16.27 -0.98
N LEU A 159 -9.25 17.29 -1.58
CA LEU A 159 -8.04 17.15 -2.38
C LEU A 159 -6.87 16.58 -1.56
N ALA A 160 -6.67 17.07 -0.35
CA ALA A 160 -5.61 16.58 0.51
C ALA A 160 -5.84 15.13 0.98
N ILE A 161 -7.08 14.78 1.38
CA ILE A 161 -7.42 13.41 1.81
C ILE A 161 -7.19 12.41 0.66
N ASP A 162 -7.55 12.76 -0.57
CA ASP A 162 -7.27 11.90 -1.73
C ASP A 162 -5.78 11.57 -1.84
N THR A 163 -4.91 12.53 -1.56
CA THR A 163 -3.46 12.29 -1.57
C THR A 163 -3.06 11.24 -0.53
N TYR A 164 -3.59 11.32 0.69
CA TYR A 164 -3.33 10.33 1.73
C TYR A 164 -3.85 8.94 1.36
N ILE A 165 -5.05 8.87 0.78
CA ILE A 165 -5.66 7.59 0.37
C ILE A 165 -4.84 6.96 -0.75
N ASN A 166 -4.57 7.72 -1.82
CA ASN A 166 -3.82 7.23 -2.98
C ASN A 166 -2.41 6.75 -2.63
N SER A 167 -1.72 7.46 -1.71
CA SER A 167 -0.41 7.05 -1.23
C SER A 167 -0.47 5.72 -0.48
N ARG A 168 -1.45 5.53 0.40
CA ARG A 168 -1.64 4.28 1.14
C ARG A 168 -2.02 3.11 0.23
N GLU A 169 -2.93 3.34 -0.71
CA GLU A 169 -3.32 2.32 -1.69
C GLU A 169 -2.14 1.88 -2.54
N ARG A 170 -1.30 2.84 -2.95
CA ARG A 170 -0.06 2.56 -3.68
C ARG A 170 0.90 1.71 -2.85
N THR A 171 1.15 2.09 -1.61
CA THR A 171 2.02 1.32 -0.70
C THR A 171 1.49 -0.10 -0.48
N ILE A 172 0.19 -0.25 -0.27
CA ILE A 172 -0.44 -1.57 -0.13
C ILE A 172 -0.25 -2.41 -1.41
N ARG A 173 -0.45 -1.79 -2.57
CA ARG A 173 -0.27 -2.47 -3.86
C ARG A 173 1.19 -2.90 -4.07
N GLU A 174 2.15 -2.01 -3.83
CA GLU A 174 3.58 -2.31 -3.92
C GLU A 174 3.98 -3.45 -2.96
N GLN A 175 3.45 -3.46 -1.73
CA GLN A 175 3.67 -4.55 -0.78
C GLN A 175 3.04 -5.87 -1.25
N GLN A 176 1.84 -5.83 -1.82
CA GLN A 176 1.19 -7.02 -2.38
C GLN A 176 1.96 -7.58 -3.57
N GLU A 177 2.42 -6.71 -4.48
CA GLU A 177 3.27 -7.09 -5.61
C GLU A 177 4.59 -7.71 -5.13
N ALA A 178 5.26 -7.10 -4.15
CA ALA A 178 6.49 -7.64 -3.57
C ALA A 178 6.29 -9.01 -2.90
N ILE A 179 5.15 -9.24 -2.26
CA ILE A 179 4.80 -10.55 -1.69
C ILE A 179 4.55 -11.58 -2.79
N GLN A 180 3.90 -11.19 -3.88
CA GLN A 180 3.65 -12.07 -5.03
C GLN A 180 4.93 -12.39 -5.81
N GLU A 181 5.89 -11.47 -5.83
CA GLU A 181 7.18 -11.64 -6.50
C GLU A 181 8.16 -12.54 -5.72
N LEU A 182 7.87 -12.93 -4.47
CA LEU A 182 8.71 -13.88 -3.75
C LEU A 182 8.67 -15.23 -4.48
N PRO A 183 9.75 -15.62 -5.18
CA PRO A 183 9.79 -16.86 -5.90
C PRO A 183 9.63 -18.02 -4.93
N THR A 184 8.83 -19.02 -5.29
CA THR A 184 8.78 -20.25 -4.53
C THR A 184 10.17 -20.89 -4.59
N PRO A 185 10.91 -21.03 -3.46
CA PRO A 185 12.28 -21.49 -3.53
C PRO A 185 12.34 -22.96 -3.98
N VAL A 186 13.15 -23.23 -4.99
CA VAL A 186 13.53 -24.61 -5.36
C VAL A 186 14.89 -24.89 -4.74
N LEU A 187 14.91 -25.70 -3.70
CA LEU A 187 16.08 -25.93 -2.84
C LEU A 187 16.79 -27.22 -3.19
N PRO A 188 18.08 -27.23 -3.54
CA PRO A 188 18.88 -28.43 -3.55
C PRO A 188 18.98 -29.00 -2.12
N PHE A 189 18.38 -30.18 -1.88
CA PHE A 189 18.32 -30.75 -0.54
C PHE A 189 19.41 -31.81 -0.33
N ARG A 190 19.58 -32.68 -1.31
CA ARG A 190 20.65 -33.68 -1.39
C ARG A 190 21.07 -33.88 -2.84
N GLU A 191 22.15 -34.57 -3.09
CA GLU A 191 22.55 -34.91 -4.46
C GLU A 191 21.42 -35.64 -5.17
N GLY A 192 20.98 -35.09 -6.29
CA GLY A 192 19.85 -35.63 -7.08
C GLY A 192 18.47 -35.36 -6.50
N MET A 193 18.33 -34.62 -5.38
CA MET A 193 17.04 -34.29 -4.74
C MET A 193 16.84 -32.80 -4.63
N LEU A 194 15.68 -32.31 -5.10
CA LEU A 194 15.19 -30.97 -4.88
C LEU A 194 14.00 -30.98 -3.92
N LEU A 195 13.91 -29.94 -3.10
CA LEU A 195 12.77 -29.63 -2.23
C LEU A 195 12.12 -28.35 -2.66
N VAL A 196 10.79 -28.35 -2.78
CA VAL A 196 9.98 -27.22 -3.20
C VAL A 196 8.86 -26.99 -2.19
N PRO A 197 9.08 -26.18 -1.16
CA PRO A 197 8.03 -25.83 -0.22
C PRO A 197 7.11 -24.76 -0.81
N ILE A 198 5.82 -25.06 -0.94
CA ILE A 198 4.82 -24.15 -1.46
C ILE A 198 3.97 -23.67 -0.29
N ILE A 199 3.99 -22.34 -0.03
CA ILE A 199 3.31 -21.75 1.12
C ILE A 199 2.38 -20.63 0.64
N GLY A 200 1.17 -20.59 1.23
CA GLY A 200 0.17 -19.56 1.00
C GLY A 200 -0.66 -19.79 -0.26
N LEU A 201 -1.23 -18.70 -0.79
CA LEU A 201 -2.06 -18.75 -1.98
C LEU A 201 -1.18 -18.93 -3.22
N ILE A 202 -1.55 -19.86 -4.08
CA ILE A 202 -0.98 -20.04 -5.42
C ILE A 202 -2.01 -19.56 -6.44
N ASP A 203 -1.61 -18.61 -7.27
CA ASP A 203 -2.33 -18.20 -8.47
C ASP A 203 -1.68 -18.79 -9.74
N THR A 204 -2.32 -18.55 -10.88
CA THR A 204 -1.84 -19.04 -12.19
C THR A 204 -0.45 -18.51 -12.53
N GLN A 205 -0.11 -17.26 -12.14
CA GLN A 205 1.18 -16.65 -12.42
C GLN A 205 2.29 -17.31 -11.57
N ARG A 206 2.06 -17.46 -10.26
CA ARG A 206 3.00 -18.18 -9.38
C ARG A 206 3.21 -19.63 -9.79
N ALA A 207 2.14 -20.32 -10.21
CA ALA A 207 2.23 -21.69 -10.70
C ALA A 207 3.10 -21.80 -11.97
N ARG A 208 2.99 -20.83 -12.87
CA ARG A 208 3.82 -20.77 -14.07
C ARG A 208 5.29 -20.50 -13.75
N LEU A 209 5.57 -19.50 -12.91
CA LEU A 209 6.93 -19.17 -12.47
C LEU A 209 7.58 -20.36 -11.75
N LEU A 210 6.83 -21.03 -10.89
CA LEU A 210 7.27 -22.24 -10.22
C LEU A 210 7.68 -23.34 -11.24
N THR A 211 6.89 -23.54 -12.29
CA THR A 211 7.20 -24.50 -13.35
C THR A 211 8.54 -24.16 -14.00
N GLU A 212 8.73 -22.92 -14.42
CA GLU A 212 9.96 -22.47 -15.07
C GLU A 212 11.19 -22.66 -14.16
N GLN A 213 11.07 -22.26 -12.89
CA GLN A 213 12.14 -22.39 -11.90
C GLN A 213 12.47 -23.85 -11.59
N LEU A 214 11.44 -24.69 -11.42
CA LEU A 214 11.61 -26.11 -11.14
C LEU A 214 12.33 -26.85 -12.28
N LEU A 215 11.87 -26.62 -13.51
CA LEU A 215 12.49 -27.27 -14.68
C LEU A 215 13.94 -26.80 -14.89
N GLY A 216 14.22 -25.53 -14.65
CA GLY A 216 15.57 -24.99 -14.62
C GLY A 216 16.43 -25.68 -13.56
N ALA A 217 15.93 -25.77 -12.32
CA ALA A 217 16.64 -26.40 -11.22
C ALA A 217 16.85 -27.92 -11.43
N VAL A 218 15.88 -28.64 -12.01
CA VAL A 218 16.04 -30.07 -12.38
C VAL A 218 17.20 -30.27 -13.33
N ARG A 219 17.31 -29.42 -14.36
CA ARG A 219 18.41 -29.48 -15.32
C ARG A 219 19.76 -29.17 -14.65
N ASP A 220 19.81 -28.03 -13.94
CA ASP A 220 21.06 -27.48 -13.41
C ASP A 220 21.65 -28.33 -12.29
N ASN A 221 20.79 -28.98 -11.47
CA ASN A 221 21.19 -29.90 -10.40
C ASN A 221 21.16 -31.37 -10.80
N ARG A 222 20.83 -31.69 -12.05
CA ARG A 222 20.66 -33.07 -12.51
C ARG A 222 19.78 -33.90 -11.57
N ALA A 223 18.71 -33.25 -11.10
CA ALA A 223 17.83 -33.85 -10.09
C ALA A 223 17.09 -35.08 -10.66
N LYS A 224 17.03 -36.12 -9.89
CA LYS A 224 16.28 -37.36 -10.19
C LYS A 224 14.94 -37.39 -9.45
N VAL A 225 14.86 -36.69 -8.32
CA VAL A 225 13.65 -36.64 -7.49
C VAL A 225 13.41 -35.20 -7.02
N VAL A 226 12.13 -34.78 -7.06
CA VAL A 226 11.65 -33.52 -6.53
C VAL A 226 10.59 -33.81 -5.47
N VAL A 227 10.76 -33.29 -4.28
CA VAL A 227 9.73 -33.31 -3.23
C VAL A 227 9.05 -31.96 -3.23
N MET A 228 7.80 -31.92 -3.65
CA MET A 228 6.95 -30.73 -3.68
C MET A 228 6.02 -30.75 -2.47
N ASP A 229 6.26 -29.89 -1.49
CA ASP A 229 5.46 -29.83 -0.27
C ASP A 229 4.39 -28.74 -0.41
N ILE A 230 3.13 -29.16 -0.41
CA ILE A 230 1.95 -28.30 -0.50
C ILE A 230 1.15 -28.23 0.81
N THR A 231 1.74 -28.66 1.92
CA THR A 231 1.08 -28.62 3.25
C THR A 231 0.62 -27.20 3.60
N GLY A 232 1.35 -26.18 3.17
CA GLY A 232 1.05 -24.77 3.41
C GLY A 232 0.06 -24.14 2.44
N VAL A 233 -0.52 -24.91 1.50
CA VAL A 233 -1.48 -24.43 0.51
C VAL A 233 -2.90 -24.70 1.00
N GLN A 234 -3.69 -23.63 1.17
CA GLN A 234 -5.05 -23.74 1.71
C GLN A 234 -6.08 -24.21 0.67
N ALA A 235 -5.99 -23.69 -0.55
CA ALA A 235 -6.89 -24.05 -1.65
C ALA A 235 -6.20 -23.80 -3.00
N ILE A 236 -6.62 -24.52 -4.02
CA ILE A 236 -6.22 -24.32 -5.40
C ILE A 236 -7.46 -24.26 -6.29
N ASP A 237 -7.42 -23.40 -7.32
CA ASP A 237 -8.41 -23.41 -8.36
C ASP A 237 -8.09 -24.42 -9.47
N SER A 238 -9.02 -24.61 -10.42
CA SER A 238 -8.85 -25.58 -11.51
C SER A 238 -7.68 -25.25 -12.42
N LYS A 239 -7.34 -23.98 -12.63
CA LYS A 239 -6.22 -23.57 -13.47
C LYS A 239 -4.89 -23.91 -12.80
N VAL A 240 -4.77 -23.58 -11.51
CA VAL A 240 -3.58 -23.90 -10.70
C VAL A 240 -3.37 -25.42 -10.60
N ALA A 241 -4.45 -26.20 -10.35
CA ALA A 241 -4.38 -27.65 -10.34
C ALA A 241 -3.85 -28.24 -11.65
N ASN A 242 -4.36 -27.75 -12.79
CA ASN A 242 -3.86 -28.16 -14.10
C ASN A 242 -2.38 -27.78 -14.34
N HIS A 243 -1.96 -26.57 -13.92
CA HIS A 243 -0.55 -26.18 -14.00
C HIS A 243 0.36 -27.07 -13.14
N MET A 244 -0.06 -27.46 -11.96
CA MET A 244 0.70 -28.39 -11.10
C MET A 244 0.89 -29.73 -11.78
N VAL A 245 -0.17 -30.28 -12.39
CA VAL A 245 -0.06 -31.53 -13.15
C VAL A 245 0.90 -31.41 -14.32
N GLN A 246 0.78 -30.34 -15.10
CA GLN A 246 1.70 -30.07 -16.21
C GLN A 246 3.14 -29.91 -15.73
N THR A 247 3.37 -29.30 -14.58
CA THR A 247 4.70 -29.18 -13.96
C THR A 247 5.28 -30.58 -13.63
N VAL A 248 4.47 -31.44 -13.02
CA VAL A 248 4.88 -32.84 -12.69
C VAL A 248 5.22 -33.64 -13.96
N GLU A 249 4.36 -33.52 -14.99
CA GLU A 249 4.61 -34.23 -16.26
C GLU A 249 5.86 -33.69 -16.98
N ALA A 250 6.07 -32.38 -17.00
CA ALA A 250 7.25 -31.78 -17.60
C ALA A 250 8.54 -32.20 -16.89
N ALA A 251 8.55 -32.19 -15.55
CA ALA A 251 9.69 -32.67 -14.77
C ALA A 251 9.98 -34.19 -15.03
N ARG A 252 8.91 -34.98 -15.18
CA ARG A 252 9.03 -36.40 -15.53
C ARG A 252 9.64 -36.63 -16.91
N LEU A 253 9.26 -35.83 -17.89
CA LEU A 253 9.86 -35.85 -19.23
C LEU A 253 11.37 -35.52 -19.21
N MET A 254 11.80 -34.70 -18.23
CA MET A 254 13.21 -34.40 -17.99
C MET A 254 13.93 -35.47 -17.17
N GLY A 255 13.24 -36.57 -16.79
CA GLY A 255 13.80 -37.69 -16.05
C GLY A 255 13.75 -37.57 -14.52
N ALA A 256 13.04 -36.58 -13.99
CA ALA A 256 12.84 -36.40 -12.55
C ALA A 256 11.49 -36.96 -12.09
N ILE A 257 11.45 -37.64 -10.97
CA ILE A 257 10.23 -38.12 -10.32
C ILE A 257 9.78 -37.02 -9.36
N VAL A 258 8.52 -36.59 -9.46
CA VAL A 258 7.94 -35.60 -8.53
C VAL A 258 7.07 -36.33 -7.50
N ILE A 259 7.37 -36.09 -6.22
CA ILE A 259 6.58 -36.53 -5.07
C ILE A 259 5.87 -35.35 -4.51
N VAL A 260 4.53 -35.38 -4.47
CA VAL A 260 3.72 -34.30 -3.88
C VAL A 260 3.35 -34.69 -2.45
N ALA A 261 3.81 -33.91 -1.49
CA ALA A 261 3.57 -34.09 -0.06
C ALA A 261 2.52 -33.13 0.48
N GLY A 262 1.70 -33.57 1.43
CA GLY A 262 0.80 -32.69 2.16
C GLY A 262 -0.47 -32.28 1.41
N VAL A 263 -0.99 -33.15 0.57
CA VAL A 263 -2.28 -32.91 -0.13
C VAL A 263 -3.42 -32.87 0.89
N SER A 264 -4.07 -31.72 1.05
CA SER A 264 -5.25 -31.59 1.92
C SER A 264 -6.48 -32.28 1.33
N PRO A 265 -7.51 -32.62 2.16
CA PRO A 265 -8.76 -33.21 1.67
C PRO A 265 -9.47 -32.31 0.64
N GLU A 266 -9.41 -30.99 0.83
CA GLU A 266 -10.02 -30.00 -0.06
C GLU A 266 -9.33 -29.96 -1.42
N ILE A 267 -8.00 -30.02 -1.44
CA ILE A 267 -7.21 -30.10 -2.67
C ILE A 267 -7.44 -31.41 -3.38
N ALA A 268 -7.46 -32.52 -2.64
CA ALA A 268 -7.74 -33.85 -3.20
C ALA A 268 -9.12 -33.91 -3.85
N GLN A 269 -10.16 -33.36 -3.19
CA GLN A 269 -11.52 -33.31 -3.73
C GLN A 269 -11.59 -32.46 -5.00
N THR A 270 -10.90 -31.32 -5.01
CA THR A 270 -10.81 -30.44 -6.20
C THR A 270 -10.16 -31.20 -7.37
N MET A 271 -9.04 -31.86 -7.16
CA MET A 271 -8.35 -32.64 -8.20
C MET A 271 -9.23 -33.77 -8.76
N VAL A 272 -9.94 -34.51 -7.90
CA VAL A 272 -10.86 -35.58 -8.33
C VAL A 272 -12.04 -35.01 -9.12
N THR A 273 -12.63 -33.92 -8.67
CA THR A 273 -13.76 -33.24 -9.36
C THR A 273 -13.37 -32.76 -10.76
N LEU A 274 -12.11 -32.35 -10.92
CA LEU A 274 -11.54 -31.91 -12.21
C LEU A 274 -11.16 -33.07 -13.13
N GLY A 275 -11.30 -34.33 -12.69
CA GLY A 275 -10.92 -35.49 -13.48
C GLY A 275 -9.41 -35.66 -13.68
N ILE A 276 -8.61 -35.06 -12.80
CA ILE A 276 -7.14 -35.17 -12.85
C ILE A 276 -6.73 -36.59 -12.52
N ASP A 277 -5.96 -37.22 -13.42
CA ASP A 277 -5.44 -38.56 -13.23
C ASP A 277 -4.32 -38.58 -12.16
N LEU A 278 -4.74 -38.75 -10.90
CA LEU A 278 -3.84 -38.84 -9.76
C LEU A 278 -2.91 -40.06 -9.81
N GLY A 279 -3.23 -41.05 -10.64
CA GLY A 279 -2.35 -42.26 -10.82
C GLY A 279 -1.01 -41.93 -11.46
N ARG A 280 -0.89 -40.74 -12.05
CA ARG A 280 0.37 -40.24 -12.63
C ARG A 280 1.25 -39.48 -11.64
N MET A 281 0.73 -39.18 -10.43
CA MET A 281 1.43 -38.45 -9.39
C MET A 281 1.74 -39.35 -8.21
N THR A 282 2.97 -39.29 -7.74
CA THR A 282 3.34 -39.94 -6.46
C THR A 282 2.96 -38.99 -5.34
N THR A 283 1.95 -39.31 -4.52
CA THR A 283 1.52 -38.49 -3.39
C THR A 283 1.84 -39.17 -2.06
N VAL A 284 2.17 -38.36 -1.05
CA VAL A 284 2.42 -38.77 0.33
C VAL A 284 1.76 -37.82 1.32
N GLY A 285 1.52 -38.31 2.54
CA GLY A 285 0.75 -37.54 3.53
C GLY A 285 1.44 -36.29 4.06
N ASP A 286 2.76 -36.30 4.15
CA ASP A 286 3.53 -35.20 4.72
C ASP A 286 4.96 -35.11 4.11
N LEU A 287 5.64 -34.00 4.41
CA LEU A 287 6.99 -33.70 3.92
C LEU A 287 8.01 -34.81 4.34
N ARG A 288 7.88 -35.29 5.58
CA ARG A 288 8.79 -36.34 6.08
C ARG A 288 8.71 -37.61 5.21
N SER A 289 7.49 -38.09 4.98
CA SER A 289 7.24 -39.27 4.11
C SER A 289 7.69 -38.97 2.68
N GLY A 290 7.59 -37.72 2.21
CA GLY A 290 8.11 -37.29 0.91
C GLY A 290 9.62 -37.42 0.82
N ILE A 291 10.35 -36.99 1.83
CA ILE A 291 11.82 -37.07 1.89
C ILE A 291 12.25 -38.55 2.00
N GLU A 292 11.65 -39.34 2.89
CA GLU A 292 11.94 -40.77 3.06
C GLU A 292 11.75 -41.54 1.73
N ARG A 293 10.66 -41.25 1.02
CA ARG A 293 10.38 -41.84 -0.29
C ARG A 293 11.40 -41.43 -1.36
N ALA A 294 11.82 -40.17 -1.35
CA ALA A 294 12.84 -39.66 -2.26
C ALA A 294 14.20 -40.29 -1.99
N GLU A 295 14.56 -40.50 -0.72
CA GLU A 295 15.76 -41.19 -0.29
C GLU A 295 15.78 -42.64 -0.78
N GLU A 296 14.66 -43.37 -0.64
CA GLU A 296 14.52 -44.74 -1.16
C GLU A 296 14.78 -44.82 -2.68
N ILE A 297 14.16 -43.90 -3.45
CA ILE A 297 14.32 -43.85 -4.92
C ILE A 297 15.77 -43.56 -5.31
N LEU A 298 16.49 -42.75 -4.54
CA LEU A 298 17.88 -42.41 -4.78
C LEU A 298 18.88 -43.47 -4.22
N GLY A 299 18.38 -44.45 -3.47
CA GLY A 299 19.20 -45.49 -2.88
C GLY A 299 19.97 -45.05 -1.63
N TYR A 300 19.52 -43.97 -0.96
CA TYR A 300 20.08 -43.57 0.33
C TYR A 300 19.66 -44.53 1.43
N THR A 301 20.62 -44.97 2.24
CA THR A 301 20.36 -45.80 3.42
C THR A 301 20.56 -44.98 4.67
N VAL A 302 19.48 -44.70 5.42
CA VAL A 302 19.55 -43.95 6.68
C VAL A 302 19.98 -44.93 7.79
N THR A 303 21.24 -44.90 8.19
CA THR A 303 21.74 -45.65 9.34
C THR A 303 21.55 -44.84 10.62
N ARG A 304 20.68 -45.29 11.52
CA ARG A 304 20.58 -44.71 12.87
C ARG A 304 21.83 -45.06 13.67
N THR A 305 22.78 -44.14 13.77
CA THR A 305 23.89 -44.29 14.72
C THR A 305 23.35 -44.08 16.14
N ARG A 306 23.15 -45.14 16.90
CA ARG A 306 22.93 -45.04 18.35
C ARG A 306 24.21 -44.48 18.96
N SER A 307 24.17 -43.24 19.47
CA SER A 307 25.22 -42.75 20.35
C SER A 307 25.23 -43.66 21.60
N LYS A 308 26.29 -44.40 21.78
CA LYS A 308 26.58 -45.04 23.07
C LYS A 308 26.88 -43.92 24.05
N THR A 309 25.92 -43.61 24.91
CA THR A 309 26.18 -42.86 26.13
C THR A 309 27.12 -43.76 26.93
N SER A 310 28.39 -43.39 26.98
CA SER A 310 29.36 -43.98 27.91
C SER A 310 28.96 -43.59 29.33
N ALA A 311 28.26 -44.47 30.02
CA ALA A 311 28.26 -44.46 31.47
C ALA A 311 29.67 -44.80 31.90
N GLY A 312 30.46 -43.80 32.27
CA GLY A 312 31.77 -43.93 32.94
C GLY A 312 31.57 -43.64 34.41
N GLN A 313 32.00 -44.54 35.17
CA GLN A 313 32.10 -44.62 36.59
C GLN A 313 32.63 -43.34 37.28
#